data_b770be5ebba466dced5d9926e0172113
#
_entry.id   b770be5ebba466dced5d9926e0172113
#
_cell.length_a   1.000
_cell.length_b   1.000
_cell.length_c   1.000
_cell.angle_alpha   90.00
_cell.angle_beta   90.00
_cell.angle_gamma   90.00
#
_symmetry.space_group_name_H-M   'P 1'
#
loop_
_entity.id
_entity.type
_entity.pdbx_description
1 polymer ?
#
loop_
_entity_poly.entity_id
_entity_poly.type
_entity_poly.pdbx_seq_one_letter_code
_entity_poly.pdbx_strand_id
1 'polypeptide(L)'
;MVKVMRSNFSSTAITGKPTTLVDWQIVAEQVPKRLEVNLIFTNQQATVCALETVESLARDLGACIRLRAAIVVPFPLAFDESPVSIPFLERSLLDLISRLERDGFEATAHLYFCRDRDKALLQVLAPNALVVIGGKRRWWPTDASLLARTLRSKGHRVIFVDSRTRALSARPVLEPKTFAR
;
A
#
# COMPACT_ATOMS: atom_id res chain seq x y z
N MET A 1 4.91 -11.94 -17.61
CA MET A 1 5.63 -13.05 -16.93
C MET A 1 6.35 -12.45 -15.74
N VAL A 2 5.76 -12.55 -14.55
CA VAL A 2 6.31 -11.92 -13.32
C VAL A 2 7.37 -12.84 -12.74
N LYS A 3 8.62 -12.39 -12.71
CA LYS A 3 9.75 -13.13 -12.14
C LYS A 3 9.98 -12.67 -10.71
N VAL A 4 9.65 -13.53 -9.75
CA VAL A 4 10.00 -13.33 -8.34
C VAL A 4 11.49 -13.63 -8.19
N MET A 5 12.32 -12.61 -8.00
CA MET A 5 13.72 -12.77 -7.64
C MET A 5 13.87 -12.64 -6.12
N ARG A 6 14.28 -13.72 -5.48
CA ARG A 6 14.81 -13.67 -4.11
C ARG A 6 16.21 -13.08 -4.19
N SER A 7 16.40 -11.85 -3.76
CA SER A 7 17.72 -11.25 -3.65
C SER A 7 18.26 -11.39 -2.22
N ASN A 8 19.55 -11.73 -2.17
CA ASN A 8 20.37 -12.00 -0.99
C ASN A 8 20.33 -10.86 0.03
N PHE A 9 20.39 -11.24 1.30
CA PHE A 9 20.56 -10.34 2.45
C PHE A 9 21.78 -9.44 2.24
N SER A 10 21.55 -8.14 2.02
CA SER A 10 22.56 -7.11 2.16
C SER A 10 22.26 -6.33 3.44
N SER A 11 22.95 -6.70 4.52
CA SER A 11 22.99 -5.93 5.75
C SER A 11 23.88 -4.71 5.53
N THR A 12 23.28 -3.56 5.27
CA THR A 12 24.03 -2.30 5.30
C THR A 12 23.89 -1.70 6.69
N ALA A 13 24.94 -1.86 7.50
CA ALA A 13 25.05 -1.23 8.80
C ALA A 13 25.25 0.27 8.61
N ILE A 14 24.21 1.06 8.85
CA ILE A 14 24.32 2.50 9.06
C ILE A 14 24.47 2.71 10.57
N THR A 15 25.59 3.32 10.98
CA THR A 15 25.97 3.60 12.36
C THR A 15 24.92 4.46 13.06
N GLY A 16 24.19 3.85 14.01
CA GLY A 16 23.20 4.55 14.83
C GLY A 16 21.89 3.79 14.97
N LYS A 17 21.83 2.78 15.88
CA LYS A 17 20.72 1.88 16.21
C LYS A 17 20.16 1.06 15.05
N PRO A 18 20.21 -0.28 15.11
CA PRO A 18 19.81 -1.15 14.01
C PRO A 18 18.30 -1.12 13.80
N THR A 19 17.83 -0.33 12.84
CA THR A 19 16.53 -0.55 12.23
C THR A 19 16.79 -1.40 11.00
N THR A 20 16.78 -2.71 11.16
CA THR A 20 16.97 -3.64 10.04
C THR A 20 15.67 -3.63 9.23
N LEU A 21 15.69 -2.90 8.11
CA LEU A 21 14.67 -3.03 7.06
C LEU A 21 15.09 -4.23 6.21
N VAL A 22 14.28 -5.27 6.22
CA VAL A 22 14.38 -6.36 5.23
C VAL A 22 13.47 -5.95 4.08
N ASP A 23 14.08 -5.52 2.97
CA ASP A 23 13.37 -5.11 1.77
C ASP A 23 13.18 -6.33 0.85
N TRP A 24 11.93 -6.76 0.67
CA TRP A 24 11.56 -7.75 -0.33
C TRP A 24 11.06 -6.99 -1.56
N GLN A 25 11.93 -6.83 -2.51
CA GLN A 25 11.63 -6.12 -3.75
C GLN A 25 11.08 -7.08 -4.81
N ILE A 26 9.80 -6.91 -5.14
CA ILE A 26 9.22 -7.49 -6.35
C ILE A 26 9.50 -6.47 -7.46
N VAL A 27 10.58 -6.67 -8.19
CA VAL A 27 11.05 -5.70 -9.20
C VAL A 27 10.47 -6.03 -10.56
N ALA A 28 9.72 -5.09 -11.10
CA ALA A 28 9.70 -4.86 -12.54
C ALA A 28 10.79 -3.81 -12.85
N GLU A 29 11.50 -4.04 -13.92
CA GLU A 29 12.69 -3.40 -14.46
C GLU A 29 12.81 -1.87 -14.27
N GLN A 30 14.04 -1.36 -14.20
CA GLN A 30 14.41 0.06 -13.94
C GLN A 30 13.70 1.01 -14.91
N VAL A 31 12.87 1.88 -14.36
CA VAL A 31 12.07 2.85 -15.10
C VAL A 31 12.63 4.25 -14.89
N PRO A 32 12.65 5.12 -15.92
CA PRO A 32 13.07 6.51 -15.81
C PRO A 32 12.24 7.21 -14.70
N LYS A 33 12.83 8.24 -14.09
CA LYS A 33 12.32 8.99 -12.93
C LYS A 33 10.96 9.64 -13.25
N ARG A 34 9.91 8.81 -13.27
CA ARG A 34 8.52 9.23 -13.47
C ARG A 34 7.89 9.63 -12.14
N LEU A 35 6.84 10.42 -12.22
CA LEU A 35 6.01 10.70 -11.05
C LEU A 35 5.49 9.40 -10.45
N GLU A 36 5.48 9.30 -9.12
CA GLU A 36 5.04 8.13 -8.40
C GLU A 36 3.81 8.44 -7.55
N VAL A 37 2.79 7.61 -7.67
CA VAL A 37 1.66 7.56 -6.75
C VAL A 37 1.88 6.39 -5.80
N ASN A 38 2.09 6.67 -4.53
CA ASN A 38 2.36 5.65 -3.53
C ASN A 38 1.05 5.21 -2.87
N LEU A 39 0.65 3.95 -3.05
CA LEU A 39 -0.49 3.33 -2.38
C LEU A 39 0.01 2.55 -1.17
N ILE A 40 -0.43 2.92 0.03
CA ILE A 40 -0.06 2.19 1.25
C ILE A 40 -1.05 1.06 1.49
N PHE A 41 -0.53 -0.17 1.57
CA PHE A 41 -1.29 -1.34 1.94
C PHE A 41 -1.61 -1.31 3.45
N THR A 42 -2.87 -1.17 3.80
CA THR A 42 -3.36 -1.21 5.19
C THR A 42 -4.06 -2.54 5.49
N ASN A 43 -4.97 -2.91 4.65
CA ASN A 43 -5.61 -4.22 4.54
C ASN A 43 -6.20 -4.35 3.13
N GLN A 44 -6.50 -5.56 2.72
CA GLN A 44 -6.94 -5.86 1.35
C GLN A 44 -8.16 -5.03 0.93
N GLN A 45 -9.23 -5.01 1.75
CA GLN A 45 -10.47 -4.30 1.42
C GLN A 45 -10.26 -2.78 1.28
N ALA A 46 -9.56 -2.16 2.22
CA ALA A 46 -9.31 -0.72 2.19
C ALA A 46 -8.39 -0.33 1.02
N THR A 47 -7.40 -1.18 0.70
CA THR A 47 -6.49 -0.97 -0.43
C THR A 47 -7.24 -1.08 -1.75
N VAL A 48 -8.11 -2.09 -1.92
CA VAL A 48 -8.97 -2.22 -3.11
C VAL A 48 -9.89 -1.00 -3.27
N CYS A 49 -10.48 -0.49 -2.20
CA CYS A 49 -11.31 0.72 -2.26
C CYS A 49 -10.52 1.97 -2.69
N ALA A 50 -9.22 2.01 -2.40
CA ALA A 50 -8.36 3.12 -2.79
C ALA A 50 -7.85 3.03 -4.23
N LEU A 51 -7.91 1.85 -4.86
CA LEU A 51 -7.34 1.62 -6.21
C LEU A 51 -7.87 2.60 -7.25
N GLU A 52 -9.18 2.81 -7.37
CA GLU A 52 -9.74 3.71 -8.40
C GLU A 52 -9.23 5.16 -8.22
N THR A 53 -9.04 5.61 -6.97
CA THR A 53 -8.43 6.92 -6.72
C THR A 53 -6.99 6.95 -7.20
N VAL A 54 -6.25 5.86 -6.97
CA VAL A 54 -4.85 5.72 -7.42
C VAL A 54 -4.78 5.65 -8.94
N GLU A 55 -5.65 4.87 -9.58
CA GLU A 55 -5.74 4.71 -11.03
C GLU A 55 -6.05 6.06 -11.71
N SER A 56 -7.03 6.82 -11.17
CA SER A 56 -7.34 8.16 -11.68
C SER A 56 -6.13 9.08 -11.58
N LEU A 57 -5.52 9.17 -10.40
CA LEU A 57 -4.34 10.01 -10.18
C LEU A 57 -3.16 9.59 -11.08
N ALA A 58 -2.90 8.29 -11.20
CA ALA A 58 -1.81 7.80 -12.02
C ALA A 58 -2.03 8.11 -13.49
N ARG A 59 -3.27 7.99 -13.98
CA ARG A 59 -3.65 8.34 -15.35
C ARG A 59 -3.50 9.84 -15.63
N ASP A 60 -4.04 10.68 -14.74
CA ASP A 60 -4.03 12.13 -14.89
C ASP A 60 -2.61 12.71 -14.83
N LEU A 61 -1.73 12.08 -14.06
CA LEU A 61 -0.35 12.52 -13.86
C LEU A 61 0.67 11.81 -14.79
N GLY A 62 0.27 10.79 -15.54
CA GLY A 62 1.20 9.92 -16.25
C GLY A 62 2.20 9.23 -15.31
N ALA A 63 1.75 8.91 -14.09
CA ALA A 63 2.59 8.40 -13.01
C ALA A 63 2.58 6.88 -12.92
N CYS A 64 3.66 6.28 -12.40
CA CYS A 64 3.66 4.88 -12.01
C CYS A 64 3.08 4.70 -10.60
N ILE A 65 2.59 3.49 -10.33
CA ILE A 65 1.99 3.14 -9.04
C ILE A 65 2.97 2.31 -8.21
N ARG A 66 3.23 2.77 -6.99
CA ARG A 66 4.06 2.06 -6.00
C ARG A 66 3.18 1.56 -4.85
N LEU A 67 2.90 0.26 -4.82
CA LEU A 67 2.19 -0.37 -3.71
C LEU A 67 3.21 -0.69 -2.60
N ARG A 68 3.04 -0.11 -1.43
CA ARG A 68 3.96 -0.25 -0.30
C ARG A 68 3.25 -0.90 0.89
N ALA A 69 3.76 -2.05 1.34
CA ALA A 69 3.28 -2.76 2.51
C ALA A 69 4.37 -2.76 3.59
N ALA A 70 4.08 -2.18 4.74
CA ALA A 70 4.97 -2.20 5.90
C ALA A 70 4.33 -3.03 7.01
N ILE A 71 4.95 -4.18 7.31
CA ILE A 71 4.50 -5.15 8.29
C ILE A 71 5.31 -5.00 9.57
N VAL A 72 4.60 -4.73 10.65
CA VAL A 72 5.23 -4.64 11.97
C VAL A 72 5.47 -6.03 12.51
N VAL A 73 6.72 -6.36 12.76
CA VAL A 73 7.13 -7.56 13.47
C VAL A 73 7.41 -7.16 14.92
N PRO A 74 6.58 -7.58 15.90
CA PRO A 74 6.75 -7.19 17.29
C PRO A 74 8.01 -7.82 17.90
N PHE A 75 8.60 -7.13 18.85
CA PHE A 75 9.68 -7.71 19.64
C PHE A 75 9.09 -8.78 20.62
N PRO A 76 9.75 -9.94 20.87
CA PRO A 76 11.11 -10.32 20.49
C PRO A 76 11.26 -11.10 19.17
N LEU A 77 10.18 -11.28 18.37
CA LEU A 77 10.22 -12.10 17.16
C LEU A 77 11.33 -11.64 16.20
N ALA A 78 11.97 -12.58 15.53
CA ALA A 78 12.86 -12.26 14.41
C ALA A 78 12.07 -11.77 13.19
N PHE A 79 12.71 -11.09 12.24
CA PHE A 79 11.98 -10.52 11.08
C PHE A 79 11.43 -11.60 10.13
N ASP A 80 12.02 -12.78 10.13
CA ASP A 80 11.56 -13.97 9.41
C ASP A 80 10.40 -14.70 10.12
N GLU A 81 10.17 -14.39 11.40
CA GLU A 81 9.05 -14.90 12.20
C GLU A 81 7.85 -13.93 12.21
N SER A 82 7.50 -13.42 11.04
CA SER A 82 6.37 -12.50 10.91
C SER A 82 5.06 -13.10 11.43
N PRO A 83 4.26 -12.35 12.22
CA PRO A 83 2.95 -12.82 12.68
C PRO A 83 1.92 -12.91 11.55
N VAL A 84 2.25 -12.39 10.37
CA VAL A 84 1.40 -12.46 9.18
C VAL A 84 1.95 -13.51 8.21
N SER A 85 1.08 -14.33 7.64
CA SER A 85 1.47 -15.27 6.59
C SER A 85 2.04 -14.53 5.39
N ILE A 86 3.35 -14.61 5.22
CA ILE A 86 4.08 -13.97 4.09
C ILE A 86 3.51 -14.43 2.75
N PRO A 87 3.28 -15.75 2.48
CA PRO A 87 2.73 -16.21 1.21
C PRO A 87 1.34 -15.64 0.90
N PHE A 88 0.50 -15.45 1.93
CA PHE A 88 -0.82 -14.83 1.75
C PHE A 88 -0.70 -13.36 1.36
N LEU A 89 0.19 -12.64 2.03
CA LEU A 89 0.42 -11.23 1.76
C LEU A 89 1.03 -11.01 0.37
N GLU A 90 2.03 -11.80 0.00
CA GLU A 90 2.63 -11.77 -1.34
C GLU A 90 1.58 -12.02 -2.42
N ARG A 91 0.73 -13.04 -2.25
CA ARG A 91 -0.36 -13.31 -3.19
C ARG A 91 -1.31 -12.13 -3.30
N SER A 92 -1.71 -11.54 -2.17
CA SER A 92 -2.60 -10.37 -2.16
C SER A 92 -1.98 -9.16 -2.87
N LEU A 93 -0.69 -8.92 -2.70
CA LEU A 93 0.02 -7.84 -3.40
C LEU A 93 0.16 -8.13 -4.90
N LEU A 94 0.47 -9.38 -5.27
CA LEU A 94 0.57 -9.81 -6.67
C LEU A 94 -0.78 -9.69 -7.40
N ASP A 95 -1.88 -10.05 -6.75
CA ASP A 95 -3.23 -9.91 -7.32
C ASP A 95 -3.56 -8.43 -7.60
N LEU A 96 -3.18 -7.52 -6.68
CA LEU A 96 -3.37 -6.09 -6.86
C LEU A 96 -2.51 -5.53 -8.02
N ILE A 97 -1.24 -5.94 -8.10
CA ILE A 97 -0.35 -5.54 -9.20
C ILE A 97 -0.87 -6.05 -10.53
N SER A 98 -1.21 -7.34 -10.61
CA SER A 98 -1.73 -7.95 -11.85
C SER A 98 -3.03 -7.29 -12.33
N ARG A 99 -3.85 -6.78 -11.40
CA ARG A 99 -5.03 -5.97 -11.75
C ARG A 99 -4.62 -4.64 -12.38
N LEU A 100 -3.73 -3.89 -11.72
CA LEU A 100 -3.26 -2.59 -12.21
C LEU A 100 -2.58 -2.71 -13.58
N GLU A 101 -1.75 -3.75 -13.78
CA GLU A 101 -1.09 -4.01 -15.06
C GLU A 101 -2.09 -4.33 -16.18
N ARG A 102 -3.14 -5.11 -15.88
CA ARG A 102 -4.23 -5.37 -16.86
C ARG A 102 -4.98 -4.09 -17.24
N ASP A 103 -5.11 -3.15 -16.31
CA ASP A 103 -5.75 -1.86 -16.53
C ASP A 103 -4.79 -0.84 -17.18
N GLY A 104 -3.58 -1.31 -17.59
CA GLY A 104 -2.60 -0.54 -18.35
C GLY A 104 -1.69 0.35 -17.51
N PHE A 105 -1.66 0.16 -16.18
CA PHE A 105 -0.77 0.92 -15.31
C PHE A 105 0.56 0.20 -15.09
N GLU A 106 1.61 0.98 -15.06
CA GLU A 106 2.90 0.52 -14.56
C GLU A 106 2.87 0.50 -13.03
N ALA A 107 2.96 -0.70 -12.44
CA ALA A 107 2.82 -0.88 -11.00
C ALA A 107 3.93 -1.79 -10.43
N THR A 108 4.37 -1.48 -9.22
CA THR A 108 5.30 -2.33 -8.46
C THR A 108 4.85 -2.44 -7.01
N ALA A 109 5.16 -3.57 -6.37
CA ALA A 109 4.91 -3.77 -4.94
C ALA A 109 6.21 -3.92 -4.16
N HIS A 110 6.25 -3.28 -2.99
CA HIS A 110 7.35 -3.36 -2.05
C HIS A 110 6.80 -3.80 -0.69
N LEU A 111 7.43 -4.81 -0.12
CA LEU A 111 7.11 -5.35 1.19
C LEU A 111 8.28 -5.09 2.15
N TYR A 112 7.97 -4.42 3.25
CA TYR A 112 8.93 -4.07 4.29
C TYR A 112 8.55 -4.72 5.61
N PHE A 113 9.50 -5.37 6.28
CA PHE A 113 9.35 -5.81 7.65
C PHE A 113 10.04 -4.81 8.57
N CYS A 114 9.34 -4.34 9.58
CA CYS A 114 9.81 -3.25 10.43
C CYS A 114 9.33 -3.39 11.87
N ARG A 115 9.98 -2.67 12.79
CA ARG A 115 9.51 -2.53 14.19
C ARG A 115 8.54 -1.37 14.36
N ASP A 116 8.61 -0.39 13.46
CA ASP A 116 7.80 0.82 13.49
C ASP A 116 7.40 1.16 12.05
N ARG A 117 6.12 0.99 11.75
CA ARG A 117 5.55 1.19 10.41
C ARG A 117 5.75 2.62 9.90
N ASP A 118 5.48 3.59 10.76
CA ASP A 118 5.48 4.99 10.37
C ASP A 118 6.92 5.43 10.03
N LYS A 119 7.90 5.02 10.84
CA LYS A 119 9.31 5.28 10.56
C LYS A 119 9.78 4.59 9.28
N ALA A 120 9.39 3.33 9.08
CA ALA A 120 9.77 2.59 7.89
C ALA A 120 9.25 3.27 6.62
N LEU A 121 7.97 3.67 6.61
CA LEU A 121 7.37 4.36 5.47
C LEU A 121 8.02 5.72 5.21
N LEU A 122 8.34 6.49 6.26
CA LEU A 122 9.04 7.76 6.12
C LEU A 122 10.46 7.62 5.54
N GLN A 123 11.12 6.50 5.77
CA GLN A 123 12.46 6.24 5.20
C GLN A 123 12.42 5.88 3.72
N VAL A 124 11.35 5.20 3.27
CA VAL A 124 11.26 4.70 1.89
C VAL A 124 10.47 5.61 0.96
N LEU A 125 9.74 6.57 1.48
CA LEU A 125 9.03 7.57 0.70
C LEU A 125 9.97 8.71 0.30
N ALA A 126 9.92 9.11 -0.97
CA ALA A 126 10.63 10.31 -1.42
C ALA A 126 10.06 11.57 -0.71
N PRO A 127 10.85 12.63 -0.52
CA PRO A 127 10.35 13.89 0.01
C PRO A 127 9.14 14.39 -0.79
N ASN A 128 8.13 14.92 -0.10
CA ASN A 128 6.89 15.43 -0.72
C ASN A 128 6.13 14.41 -1.58
N ALA A 129 6.30 13.11 -1.31
CA ALA A 129 5.63 12.05 -2.05
C ALA A 129 4.11 12.21 -2.03
N LEU A 130 3.46 11.85 -3.15
CA LEU A 130 2.02 11.67 -3.22
C LEU A 130 1.67 10.28 -2.70
N VAL A 131 0.86 10.23 -1.65
CA VAL A 131 0.51 9.01 -0.93
C VAL A 131 -1.00 8.87 -0.85
N VAL A 132 -1.50 7.69 -1.19
CA VAL A 132 -2.91 7.32 -1.04
C VAL A 132 -3.01 6.24 0.03
N ILE A 133 -3.94 6.42 0.97
CA ILE A 133 -4.18 5.49 2.07
C ILE A 133 -5.66 5.16 2.11
N GLY A 134 -6.00 3.89 1.92
CA GLY A 134 -7.34 3.39 2.15
C GLY A 134 -7.56 3.08 3.64
N GLY A 135 -8.73 3.43 4.17
CA GLY A 135 -9.06 3.14 5.56
C GLY A 135 -10.52 3.40 5.90
N LYS A 136 -10.95 2.97 7.08
CA LYS A 136 -12.28 3.30 7.60
C LYS A 136 -12.19 4.60 8.40
N ARG A 137 -12.98 5.60 8.01
CA ARG A 137 -13.16 6.79 8.83
C ARG A 137 -14.07 6.43 10.00
N ARG A 138 -13.55 6.51 11.20
CA ARG A 138 -14.28 6.25 12.44
C ARG A 138 -14.25 7.47 13.35
N TRP A 139 -15.16 7.52 14.33
CA TRP A 139 -15.12 8.45 15.44
C TRP A 139 -13.76 8.42 16.18
N TRP A 140 -13.22 7.22 16.40
CA TRP A 140 -11.89 7.03 16.97
C TRP A 140 -10.80 6.97 15.88
N PRO A 141 -9.62 7.55 16.13
CA PRO A 141 -8.51 7.46 15.20
C PRO A 141 -8.16 6.00 14.92
N THR A 142 -8.13 5.64 13.65
CA THR A 142 -7.65 4.32 13.20
C THR A 142 -6.17 4.40 12.88
N ASP A 143 -5.47 3.27 12.87
CA ASP A 143 -4.05 3.20 12.49
C ASP A 143 -3.79 3.84 11.12
N ALA A 144 -4.69 3.64 10.16
CA ALA A 144 -4.59 4.26 8.84
C ALA A 144 -4.74 5.79 8.91
N SER A 145 -5.64 6.31 9.77
CA SER A 145 -5.83 7.75 9.95
C SER A 145 -4.68 8.41 10.70
N LEU A 146 -4.11 7.72 11.69
CA LEU A 146 -2.92 8.17 12.41
C LEU A 146 -1.71 8.22 11.47
N LEU A 147 -1.48 7.17 10.69
CA LEU A 147 -0.43 7.14 9.67
C LEU A 147 -0.60 8.31 8.68
N ALA A 148 -1.82 8.54 8.17
CA ALA A 148 -2.07 9.65 7.25
C ALA A 148 -1.72 11.00 7.89
N ARG A 149 -2.00 11.18 9.17
CA ARG A 149 -1.64 12.39 9.94
C ARG A 149 -0.12 12.53 10.07
N THR A 150 0.57 11.44 10.44
CA THR A 150 2.03 11.39 10.56
C THR A 150 2.70 11.75 9.24
N LEU A 151 2.28 11.16 8.13
CA LEU A 151 2.87 11.45 6.83
C LEU A 151 2.63 12.89 6.39
N ARG A 152 1.43 13.44 6.63
CA ARG A 152 1.15 14.87 6.36
C ARG A 152 2.03 15.80 7.17
N SER A 153 2.24 15.53 8.47
CA SER A 153 3.10 16.34 9.32
C SER A 153 4.57 16.33 8.90
N LYS A 154 4.97 15.34 8.10
CA LYS A 154 6.31 15.22 7.51
C LYS A 154 6.41 15.74 6.07
N GLY A 155 5.37 16.45 5.60
CA GLY A 155 5.39 17.14 4.31
C GLY A 155 4.91 16.30 3.12
N HIS A 156 4.40 15.07 3.33
CA HIS A 156 3.85 14.27 2.24
C HIS A 156 2.42 14.72 1.87
N ARG A 157 2.07 14.62 0.59
CA ARG A 157 0.71 14.87 0.10
C ARG A 157 -0.12 13.61 0.26
N VAL A 158 -0.99 13.56 1.29
CA VAL A 158 -1.74 12.35 1.62
C VAL A 158 -3.21 12.49 1.29
N ILE A 159 -3.72 11.59 0.44
CA ILE A 159 -5.13 11.40 0.15
C ILE A 159 -5.62 10.20 0.96
N PHE A 160 -6.62 10.43 1.80
CA PHE A 160 -7.24 9.38 2.59
C PHE A 160 -8.59 9.00 1.95
N VAL A 161 -8.70 7.74 1.54
CA VAL A 161 -9.92 7.18 0.92
C VAL A 161 -10.70 6.41 1.97
N ASP A 162 -11.94 6.85 2.23
CA ASP A 162 -12.84 6.16 3.16
C ASP A 162 -13.48 4.94 2.50
N SER A 163 -13.13 3.75 2.99
CA SER A 163 -13.68 2.50 2.47
C SER A 163 -15.17 2.26 2.79
N ARG A 164 -15.81 3.11 3.61
CA ARG A 164 -17.25 3.02 3.90
C ARG A 164 -18.10 3.65 2.82
N THR A 165 -17.68 4.79 2.29
CA THR A 165 -18.46 5.57 1.32
C THR A 165 -18.76 4.74 0.07
N ARG A 166 -17.85 3.84 -0.27
CA ARG A 166 -17.94 3.00 -1.45
C ARG A 166 -18.77 1.74 -1.27
N ALA A 167 -18.79 1.15 -0.08
CA ALA A 167 -19.68 0.03 0.23
C ALA A 167 -21.17 0.39 0.09
N LEU A 168 -21.49 1.68 0.21
CA LEU A 168 -22.86 2.20 0.01
C LEU A 168 -23.18 2.40 -1.47
N SER A 169 -22.21 2.74 -2.31
CA SER A 169 -22.41 2.92 -3.76
C SER A 169 -22.52 1.59 -4.52
N ALA A 170 -22.01 0.50 -3.96
CA ALA A 170 -22.05 -0.84 -4.55
C ALA A 170 -23.29 -1.66 -4.16
N ARG A 171 -24.25 -1.11 -3.42
CA ARG A 171 -25.52 -1.80 -3.18
C ARG A 171 -26.35 -1.76 -4.46
N PRO A 172 -26.69 -2.94 -5.05
CA PRO A 172 -27.62 -2.97 -6.16
C PRO A 172 -28.91 -2.33 -5.71
N VAL A 173 -29.43 -1.39 -6.51
CA VAL A 173 -30.79 -0.87 -6.36
C VAL A 173 -31.70 -2.09 -6.49
N LEU A 174 -32.30 -2.52 -5.38
CA LEU A 174 -33.35 -3.52 -5.39
C LEU A 174 -34.52 -2.90 -6.18
N GLU A 175 -34.74 -3.38 -7.40
CA GLU A 175 -35.91 -3.03 -8.17
C GLU A 175 -37.16 -3.32 -7.33
N PRO A 176 -38.11 -2.39 -7.21
CA PRO A 176 -39.35 -2.66 -6.53
C PRO A 176 -40.07 -3.77 -7.28
N LYS A 177 -40.32 -4.91 -6.62
CA LYS A 177 -41.16 -5.97 -7.12
C LYS A 177 -42.54 -5.37 -7.37
N THR A 178 -42.90 -5.18 -8.65
CA THR A 178 -44.23 -4.83 -9.07
C THR A 178 -45.14 -6.01 -8.72
N PHE A 179 -45.91 -5.86 -7.65
CA PHE A 179 -47.02 -6.76 -7.38
C PHE A 179 -48.10 -6.43 -8.41
N ALA A 180 -48.22 -7.27 -9.45
CA ALA A 180 -49.38 -7.30 -10.29
C ALA A 180 -50.55 -7.91 -9.49
N ARG A 181 -51.65 -7.20 -9.45
CA ARG A 181 -52.96 -7.65 -8.99
C ARG A 181 -53.62 -8.55 -10.03
#